data_a17cfa98cd18356242d306d23b3227e6
#
_entry.id   a17cfa98cd18356242d306d23b3227e6
#
_cell.length_a   1.000
_cell.length_b   1.000
_cell.length_c   1.000
_cell.angle_alpha   90.00
_cell.angle_beta   90.00
_cell.angle_gamma   90.00
#
_symmetry.space_group_name_H-M   'P 1'
#
loop_
_entity.id
_entity.type
_entity.pdbx_description
1 polymer ?
#
loop_
_entity_poly.entity_id
_entity_poly.type
_entity_poly.pdbx_seq_one_letter_code
_entity_poly.pdbx_strand_id
1 'polypeptide(L)'
;MKYFFMLFVCLTLSHFGYTQNDDRGYIVKVGDKAPDITITYTDGTRKKLSDFRGKIVMLQFTASWCGVCRKEMPFIEKDIWLKHKNNPHFALIGIDLKENREQTIQFGKDLKITYPLTLDPEGKAFYSFAAQGAGVTRN
;
A
#
# COMPACT_ATOMS: atom_id res chain seq x y z
N MET A 1 -19.48 46.50 -46.85
CA MET A 1 -18.32 45.87 -46.24
C MET A 1 -18.60 45.69 -44.75
N LYS A 2 -18.97 44.51 -44.34
CA LYS A 2 -19.28 44.24 -42.89
C LYS A 2 -18.16 43.35 -42.37
N TYR A 3 -17.38 43.85 -41.44
CA TYR A 3 -16.33 43.13 -40.72
C TYR A 3 -16.96 42.19 -39.69
N PHE A 4 -16.82 40.90 -39.91
CA PHE A 4 -17.22 39.86 -39.00
C PHE A 4 -16.06 39.62 -38.03
N PHE A 5 -16.17 40.15 -36.81
CA PHE A 5 -15.18 39.97 -35.76
C PHE A 5 -15.48 38.64 -35.06
N MET A 6 -14.70 37.60 -35.42
CA MET A 6 -14.81 36.28 -34.82
C MET A 6 -14.06 36.26 -33.50
N LEU A 7 -14.81 36.40 -32.41
CA LEU A 7 -14.28 36.33 -31.05
C LEU A 7 -13.91 34.87 -30.74
N PHE A 8 -12.61 34.57 -30.77
CA PHE A 8 -12.09 33.26 -30.36
C PHE A 8 -12.04 33.24 -28.83
N VAL A 9 -13.11 32.72 -28.20
CA VAL A 9 -13.14 32.48 -26.77
C VAL A 9 -12.29 31.25 -26.49
N CYS A 10 -11.06 31.45 -26.02
CA CYS A 10 -10.17 30.41 -25.55
C CYS A 10 -10.71 29.90 -24.21
N LEU A 11 -11.44 28.79 -24.24
CA LEU A 11 -11.89 28.08 -23.04
C LEU A 11 -10.65 27.40 -22.39
N THR A 12 -9.99 28.09 -21.48
CA THR A 12 -9.02 27.47 -20.60
C THR A 12 -9.75 26.55 -19.62
N LEU A 13 -9.84 25.28 -19.94
CA LEU A 13 -10.27 24.23 -19.01
C LEU A 13 -9.23 24.15 -17.90
N SER A 14 -9.45 24.91 -16.84
CA SER A 14 -8.75 24.72 -15.57
C SER A 14 -9.11 23.32 -15.07
N HIS A 15 -8.20 22.37 -15.22
CA HIS A 15 -8.32 21.09 -14.57
C HIS A 15 -8.16 21.32 -13.07
N PHE A 16 -9.28 21.55 -12.39
CA PHE A 16 -9.35 21.42 -10.94
C PHE A 16 -9.09 19.94 -10.64
N GLY A 17 -7.85 19.62 -10.33
CA GLY A 17 -7.53 18.36 -9.72
C GLY A 17 -8.28 18.28 -8.40
N TYR A 18 -9.31 17.46 -8.35
CA TYR A 18 -9.91 17.06 -7.08
C TYR A 18 -8.85 16.29 -6.30
N THR A 19 -8.15 16.96 -5.39
CA THR A 19 -7.45 16.27 -4.32
C THR A 19 -8.52 15.65 -3.44
N GLN A 20 -8.81 14.37 -3.63
CA GLN A 20 -9.55 13.61 -2.64
C GLN A 20 -8.74 13.70 -1.35
N ASN A 21 -9.25 14.42 -0.36
CA ASN A 21 -8.75 14.37 0.99
C ASN A 21 -9.03 12.95 1.50
N ASP A 22 -8.01 12.09 1.47
CA ASP A 22 -8.09 10.76 2.04
C ASP A 22 -7.94 10.89 3.56
N ASP A 23 -9.07 11.05 4.26
CA ASP A 23 -9.16 11.16 5.71
C ASP A 23 -9.01 9.81 6.45
N ARG A 24 -8.67 8.72 5.70
CA ARG A 24 -8.38 7.41 6.27
C ARG A 24 -7.12 7.40 7.16
N GLY A 25 -6.48 8.55 7.35
CA GLY A 25 -5.30 8.71 8.21
C GLY A 25 -3.97 8.42 7.52
N TYR A 26 -3.89 8.43 6.19
CA TYR A 26 -2.61 8.43 5.49
C TYR A 26 -1.88 9.75 5.70
N ILE A 27 -0.58 9.68 6.00
CA ILE A 27 0.32 10.84 6.04
C ILE A 27 1.15 10.97 4.77
N VAL A 28 1.25 9.90 3.98
CA VAL A 28 1.89 9.88 2.66
C VAL A 28 0.81 10.07 1.59
N LYS A 29 1.04 10.96 0.65
CA LYS A 29 0.10 11.32 -0.41
C LYS A 29 0.62 10.84 -1.76
N VAL A 30 -0.28 10.77 -2.75
CA VAL A 30 0.10 10.48 -4.13
C VAL A 30 1.08 11.56 -4.63
N GLY A 31 2.21 11.12 -5.16
CA GLY A 31 3.31 11.98 -5.59
C GLY A 31 4.42 12.14 -4.55
N ASP A 32 4.18 11.80 -3.29
CA ASP A 32 5.23 11.84 -2.27
C ASP A 32 6.23 10.71 -2.44
N LYS A 33 7.46 10.95 -2.03
CA LYS A 33 8.45 9.89 -1.89
C LYS A 33 8.08 9.00 -0.71
N ALA A 34 7.90 7.70 -0.97
CA ALA A 34 7.62 6.74 0.08
C ALA A 34 8.74 6.69 1.14
N PRO A 35 8.41 6.61 2.45
CA PRO A 35 9.37 6.40 3.51
C PRO A 35 10.20 5.13 3.27
N ASP A 36 11.51 5.19 3.50
CA ASP A 36 12.41 4.04 3.32
C ASP A 36 12.41 3.16 4.57
N ILE A 37 11.33 2.40 4.75
CA ILE A 37 11.16 1.49 5.89
C ILE A 37 12.07 0.26 5.78
N THR A 38 12.37 -0.34 6.94
CA THR A 38 12.98 -1.67 7.02
C THR A 38 11.89 -2.74 7.05
N ILE A 39 11.96 -3.67 6.10
CA ILE A 39 11.05 -4.81 5.96
C ILE A 39 11.75 -6.00 6.60
N THR A 40 11.18 -6.56 7.67
CA THR A 40 11.73 -7.72 8.37
C THR A 40 10.86 -8.94 8.09
N TYR A 41 11.39 -9.91 7.37
CA TYR A 41 10.69 -11.14 7.02
C TYR A 41 10.62 -12.11 8.20
N THR A 42 9.70 -13.07 8.13
CA THR A 42 9.51 -14.08 9.18
C THR A 42 10.68 -15.05 9.32
N ASP A 43 11.57 -15.14 8.34
CA ASP A 43 12.83 -15.89 8.43
C ASP A 43 13.99 -15.10 9.08
N GLY A 44 13.74 -13.83 9.42
CA GLY A 44 14.74 -12.92 9.99
C GLY A 44 15.49 -12.08 8.96
N THR A 45 15.32 -12.34 7.66
CA THR A 45 15.93 -11.51 6.60
C THR A 45 15.39 -10.09 6.66
N ARG A 46 16.23 -9.12 6.33
CA ARG A 46 15.87 -7.69 6.30
C ARG A 46 16.20 -7.08 4.95
N LYS A 47 15.28 -6.24 4.47
CA LYS A 47 15.47 -5.40 3.27
C LYS A 47 15.00 -3.98 3.56
N LYS A 48 15.49 -3.03 2.77
CA LYS A 48 14.92 -1.68 2.72
C LYS A 48 13.85 -1.63 1.65
N LEU A 49 12.84 -0.76 1.81
CA LEU A 49 11.88 -0.51 0.74
C LEU A 49 12.58 0.00 -0.52
N SER A 50 13.65 0.76 -0.37
CA SER A 50 14.50 1.23 -1.47
C SER A 50 15.17 0.12 -2.30
N ASP A 51 15.31 -1.10 -1.78
CA ASP A 51 15.85 -2.25 -2.51
C ASP A 51 14.90 -2.75 -3.61
N PHE A 52 13.65 -2.30 -3.58
CA PHE A 52 12.63 -2.62 -4.58
C PHE A 52 12.48 -1.55 -5.67
N ARG A 53 13.42 -0.61 -5.79
CA ARG A 53 13.38 0.39 -6.86
C ARG A 53 13.31 -0.25 -8.23
N GLY A 54 12.55 0.37 -9.13
CA GLY A 54 12.28 -0.17 -10.47
C GLY A 54 11.14 -1.19 -10.51
N LYS A 55 10.50 -1.47 -9.36
CA LYS A 55 9.32 -2.34 -9.29
C LYS A 55 8.08 -1.55 -8.87
N ILE A 56 6.93 -2.05 -9.27
CA ILE A 56 5.65 -1.69 -8.65
C ILE A 56 5.59 -2.46 -7.34
N VAL A 57 5.47 -1.75 -6.22
CA VAL A 57 5.42 -2.35 -4.89
C VAL A 57 4.05 -2.10 -4.28
N MET A 58 3.35 -3.16 -3.93
CA MET A 58 2.15 -3.10 -3.11
C MET A 58 2.51 -3.43 -1.67
N LEU A 59 2.35 -2.46 -0.77
CA LEU A 59 2.45 -2.67 0.67
C LEU A 59 1.04 -2.85 1.22
N GLN A 60 0.79 -3.98 1.88
CA GLN A 60 -0.45 -4.22 2.60
C GLN A 60 -0.18 -4.20 4.10
N PHE A 61 -0.73 -3.25 4.83
CA PHE A 61 -0.70 -3.28 6.29
C PHE A 61 -1.85 -4.12 6.82
N THR A 62 -1.55 -5.05 7.71
CA THR A 62 -2.50 -6.05 8.20
C THR A 62 -2.27 -6.37 9.69
N ALA A 63 -3.18 -7.14 10.27
CA ALA A 63 -3.04 -7.76 11.58
C ALA A 63 -4.05 -8.90 11.73
N SER A 64 -3.75 -9.93 12.52
CA SER A 64 -4.64 -11.08 12.71
C SER A 64 -5.96 -10.72 13.41
N TRP A 65 -5.94 -9.70 14.26
CA TRP A 65 -7.12 -9.16 14.95
C TRP A 65 -7.97 -8.19 14.09
N CYS A 66 -7.49 -7.83 12.90
CA CYS A 66 -8.20 -6.95 11.98
C CYS A 66 -9.20 -7.73 11.12
N GLY A 67 -10.48 -7.67 11.46
CA GLY A 67 -11.53 -8.41 10.77
C GLY A 67 -11.70 -8.07 9.27
N VAL A 68 -11.45 -6.81 8.88
CA VAL A 68 -11.47 -6.38 7.48
C VAL A 68 -10.29 -6.97 6.73
N CYS A 69 -9.09 -6.94 7.33
CA CYS A 69 -7.89 -7.53 6.74
C CYS A 69 -8.08 -9.02 6.44
N ARG A 70 -8.65 -9.77 7.40
CA ARG A 70 -8.95 -11.20 7.24
C ARG A 70 -9.88 -11.49 6.06
N LYS A 71 -10.81 -10.59 5.76
CA LYS A 71 -11.72 -10.72 4.62
C LYS A 71 -11.06 -10.35 3.29
N GLU A 72 -10.17 -9.36 3.29
CA GLU A 72 -9.53 -8.83 2.10
C GLU A 72 -8.37 -9.70 1.60
N MET A 73 -7.55 -10.22 2.51
CA MET A 73 -6.31 -10.94 2.18
C MET A 73 -6.50 -12.12 1.22
N PRO A 74 -7.55 -12.96 1.32
CA PRO A 74 -7.79 -14.03 0.35
C PRO A 74 -8.05 -13.51 -1.08
N PHE A 75 -8.66 -12.34 -1.23
CA PHE A 75 -8.82 -11.71 -2.55
C PHE A 75 -7.50 -11.17 -3.09
N ILE A 76 -6.68 -10.53 -2.23
CA ILE A 76 -5.33 -10.09 -2.60
C ILE A 76 -4.48 -11.29 -3.05
N GLU A 77 -4.53 -12.40 -2.31
CA GLU A 77 -3.85 -13.65 -2.68
C GLU A 77 -4.28 -14.11 -4.08
N LYS A 78 -5.59 -14.30 -4.28
CA LYS A 78 -6.15 -14.87 -5.50
C LYS A 78 -6.02 -13.95 -6.70
N ASP A 79 -6.39 -12.68 -6.53
CA ASP A 79 -6.63 -11.77 -7.64
C ASP A 79 -5.42 -10.88 -7.99
N ILE A 80 -4.47 -10.75 -7.07
CA ILE A 80 -3.25 -9.98 -7.26
C ILE A 80 -2.02 -10.88 -7.21
N TRP A 81 -1.76 -11.52 -6.06
CA TRP A 81 -0.51 -12.24 -5.87
C TRP A 81 -0.34 -13.41 -6.85
N LEU A 82 -1.29 -14.33 -6.90
CA LEU A 82 -1.17 -15.51 -7.77
C LEU A 82 -1.08 -15.15 -9.25
N LYS A 83 -1.63 -14.01 -9.66
CA LYS A 83 -1.54 -13.51 -11.05
C LYS A 83 -0.21 -12.84 -11.37
N HIS A 84 0.44 -12.21 -10.39
CA HIS A 84 1.59 -11.35 -10.61
C HIS A 84 2.88 -11.81 -9.93
N LYS A 85 2.86 -12.87 -9.11
CA LYS A 85 4.03 -13.35 -8.35
C LYS A 85 5.27 -13.68 -9.20
N ASN A 86 5.07 -14.01 -10.48
CA ASN A 86 6.15 -14.31 -11.40
C ASN A 86 6.62 -13.08 -12.21
N ASN A 87 6.01 -11.90 -12.02
CA ASN A 87 6.43 -10.69 -12.67
C ASN A 87 7.64 -10.09 -11.92
N PRO A 88 8.84 -10.00 -12.57
CA PRO A 88 10.04 -9.46 -11.93
C PRO A 88 9.93 -7.97 -11.56
N HIS A 89 8.97 -7.25 -12.16
CA HIS A 89 8.72 -5.84 -11.89
C HIS A 89 7.61 -5.58 -10.87
N PHE A 90 7.13 -6.62 -10.19
CA PHE A 90 6.10 -6.51 -9.16
C PHE A 90 6.58 -7.11 -7.83
N ALA A 91 6.19 -6.49 -6.73
CA ALA A 91 6.36 -7.03 -5.39
C ALA A 91 5.12 -6.74 -4.55
N LEU A 92 4.65 -7.74 -3.81
CA LEU A 92 3.61 -7.62 -2.79
C LEU A 92 4.21 -8.01 -1.44
N ILE A 93 4.01 -7.16 -0.44
CA ILE A 93 4.57 -7.33 0.90
C ILE A 93 3.48 -7.01 1.92
N GLY A 94 3.05 -8.01 2.68
CA GLY A 94 2.18 -7.82 3.83
C GLY A 94 3.01 -7.43 5.05
N ILE A 95 2.63 -6.38 5.74
CA ILE A 95 3.29 -5.88 6.95
C ILE A 95 2.35 -6.06 8.12
N ASP A 96 2.69 -6.98 9.00
CA ASP A 96 1.86 -7.39 10.14
C ASP A 96 2.16 -6.53 11.37
N LEU A 97 1.15 -5.76 11.78
CA LEU A 97 1.27 -4.71 12.77
C LEU A 97 1.15 -5.25 14.19
N LYS A 98 2.18 -5.00 15.01
CA LYS A 98 2.20 -5.26 16.47
C LYS A 98 1.96 -6.72 16.85
N GLU A 99 2.37 -7.63 16.00
CA GLU A 99 2.33 -9.06 16.25
C GLU A 99 3.73 -9.65 16.21
N ASN A 100 3.91 -10.78 16.88
CA ASN A 100 5.17 -11.51 16.87
C ASN A 100 5.26 -12.45 15.67
N ARG A 101 6.43 -13.05 15.50
CA ARG A 101 6.73 -13.95 14.37
C ARG A 101 5.76 -15.14 14.29
N GLU A 102 5.47 -15.76 15.41
CA GLU A 102 4.62 -16.95 15.50
C GLU A 102 3.18 -16.61 15.12
N GLN A 103 2.66 -15.48 15.60
CA GLN A 103 1.33 -14.98 15.26
C GLN A 103 1.22 -14.67 13.77
N THR A 104 2.19 -13.96 13.19
CA THR A 104 2.22 -13.64 11.76
C THR A 104 2.25 -14.90 10.89
N ILE A 105 3.07 -15.90 11.24
CA ILE A 105 3.13 -17.16 10.52
C ILE A 105 1.80 -17.90 10.61
N GLN A 106 1.20 -17.98 11.80
CA GLN A 106 -0.08 -18.66 11.99
C GLN A 106 -1.20 -17.96 11.23
N PHE A 107 -1.22 -16.62 11.27
CA PHE A 107 -2.18 -15.82 10.53
C PHE A 107 -2.14 -16.08 9.01
N GLY A 108 -0.94 -16.12 8.42
CA GLY A 108 -0.77 -16.49 7.01
C GLY A 108 -1.27 -17.89 6.68
N LYS A 109 -1.01 -18.87 7.57
CA LYS A 109 -1.50 -20.26 7.41
C LYS A 109 -3.02 -20.35 7.46
N ASP A 110 -3.64 -19.68 8.44
CA ASP A 110 -5.09 -19.69 8.63
C ASP A 110 -5.84 -19.16 7.41
N LEU A 111 -5.29 -18.14 6.75
CA LEU A 111 -5.86 -17.54 5.56
C LEU A 111 -5.33 -18.12 4.25
N LYS A 112 -4.41 -19.10 4.31
CA LYS A 112 -3.74 -19.70 3.15
C LYS A 112 -3.03 -18.67 2.26
N ILE A 113 -2.39 -17.70 2.89
CA ILE A 113 -1.64 -16.63 2.22
C ILE A 113 -0.25 -17.15 1.84
N THR A 114 0.16 -16.91 0.59
CA THR A 114 1.47 -17.31 0.07
C THR A 114 2.37 -16.13 -0.31
N TYR A 115 1.84 -14.89 -0.36
CA TYR A 115 2.70 -13.72 -0.47
C TYR A 115 3.43 -13.45 0.84
N PRO A 116 4.62 -12.81 0.78
CA PRO A 116 5.42 -12.55 1.96
C PRO A 116 4.66 -11.73 3.01
N LEU A 117 4.54 -12.27 4.22
CA LEU A 117 4.16 -11.53 5.41
C LEU A 117 5.41 -11.18 6.21
N THR A 118 5.48 -9.95 6.70
CA THR A 118 6.64 -9.36 7.37
C THR A 118 6.23 -8.74 8.69
N LEU A 119 7.18 -8.48 9.55
CA LEU A 119 6.98 -8.11 10.93
C LEU A 119 7.12 -6.61 11.15
N ASP A 120 6.17 -6.01 11.85
CA ASP A 120 6.25 -4.64 12.37
C ASP A 120 5.82 -4.59 13.85
N PRO A 121 6.56 -5.28 14.76
CA PRO A 121 6.14 -5.46 16.15
C PRO A 121 6.03 -4.14 16.93
N GLU A 122 6.76 -3.12 16.53
CA GLU A 122 6.72 -1.79 17.14
C GLU A 122 5.81 -0.80 16.37
N GLY A 123 5.27 -1.19 15.21
CA GLY A 123 4.46 -0.33 14.36
C GLY A 123 5.24 0.76 13.62
N LYS A 124 6.58 0.68 13.57
CA LYS A 124 7.42 1.71 12.95
C LYS A 124 7.15 1.86 11.46
N ALA A 125 6.99 0.74 10.75
CA ALA A 125 6.70 0.78 9.34
C ALA A 125 5.30 1.37 9.10
N PHE A 126 4.29 0.89 9.83
CA PHE A 126 2.92 1.40 9.73
C PHE A 126 2.83 2.91 9.98
N TYR A 127 3.39 3.37 11.10
CA TYR A 127 3.32 4.79 11.48
C TYR A 127 4.19 5.72 10.61
N SER A 128 5.02 5.18 9.73
CA SER A 128 5.68 5.95 8.67
C SER A 128 4.72 6.31 7.53
N PHE A 129 3.61 5.60 7.38
CA PHE A 129 2.61 5.81 6.33
C PHE A 129 1.26 6.32 6.85
N ALA A 130 0.96 6.10 8.12
CA ALA A 130 -0.34 6.42 8.70
C ALA A 130 -0.20 7.10 10.06
N ALA A 131 -1.13 8.01 10.36
CA ALA A 131 -1.22 8.69 11.64
C ALA A 131 -1.57 7.72 12.78
N GLN A 132 -1.23 8.07 14.02
CA GLN A 132 -1.66 7.34 15.19
C GLN A 132 -3.20 7.31 15.27
N GLY A 133 -3.76 6.16 15.60
CA GLY A 133 -5.21 5.94 15.62
C GLY A 133 -5.83 5.60 14.26
N ALA A 134 -5.07 5.65 13.17
CA ALA A 134 -5.53 5.18 11.88
C ALA A 134 -5.85 3.68 11.91
N GLY A 135 -6.87 3.25 11.18
CA GLY A 135 -7.19 1.82 11.02
C GLY A 135 -6.07 1.06 10.32
N VAL A 136 -5.93 -0.23 10.61
CA VAL A 136 -4.82 -1.07 10.10
C VAL A 136 -4.94 -1.39 8.62
N THR A 137 -6.16 -1.56 8.11
CA THR A 137 -6.38 -1.93 6.72
C THR A 137 -5.93 -0.81 5.80
N ARG A 138 -4.78 -1.00 5.14
CA ARG A 138 -4.13 -0.05 4.24
C ARG A 138 -3.44 -0.79 3.09
N ASN A 139 -3.68 -0.34 1.88
CA ASN A 139 -3.07 -0.84 0.65
C ASN A 139 -2.59 0.32 -0.21
#